data_c88aba9aa42f05777afe0b43ff124409
#
_entry.id   c88aba9aa42f05777afe0b43ff124409
#
_cell.length_a   1.000
_cell.length_b   1.000
_cell.length_c   1.000
_cell.angle_alpha   90.00
_cell.angle_beta   90.00
_cell.angle_gamma   90.00
#
_symmetry.space_group_name_H-M   'P 1'
#
loop_
_entity.id
_entity.type
_entity.pdbx_description
1 polymer ?
#
loop_
_entity_poly.entity_id
_entity_poly.type
_entity_poly.pdbx_seq_one_letter_code
_entity_poly.pdbx_strand_id
1 'polypeptide(L)'
;MNLARLDLNLVVALRALLEERNVTRAGQRVGLSQPAMSAALARLRRHFGDELLARVGAHYELTALGQVLLDRTATACEVMERLFASQATFDPGSETRAFKIVASDYAVAVFGTELARVVHEEAPGIRLRFTQTPPGVADDTAALLSGTDGLLMPHGVISDFPATDLYEDRWVFLVADDHPGIVDRLTREDLGRLPWVTYQRTYDAPAVRQLGMLGIEPRVEVSVDSFHLLPLLVQGTRRIALVQARLARLFAPLTAVRVIEPPYEAVPLREALWWHPVHTHDAAHIWLRETAARVGRCIADGPSDGSGF
;
A
#
# COMPACT_ATOMS: atom_id res chain seq x y z
N MET A 1 -30.47 -9.31 -0.50
CA MET A 1 -30.48 -9.02 0.95
C MET A 1 -31.11 -7.65 1.14
N ASN A 2 -32.03 -7.46 2.10
CA ASN A 2 -32.69 -6.15 2.31
C ASN A 2 -32.09 -5.48 3.54
N LEU A 3 -31.33 -4.41 3.36
CA LEU A 3 -30.66 -3.66 4.41
C LEU A 3 -31.63 -3.14 5.50
N ALA A 4 -32.88 -2.82 5.15
CA ALA A 4 -33.89 -2.38 6.12
C ALA A 4 -34.26 -3.43 7.19
N ARG A 5 -33.89 -4.70 6.98
CA ARG A 5 -34.13 -5.78 7.92
C ARG A 5 -32.88 -6.13 8.76
N LEU A 6 -31.76 -5.47 8.51
CA LEU A 6 -30.53 -5.67 9.25
C LEU A 6 -30.46 -4.68 10.42
N ASP A 7 -30.18 -5.22 11.59
CA ASP A 7 -29.82 -4.41 12.76
C ASP A 7 -28.34 -4.03 12.68
N LEU A 8 -28.07 -2.80 12.27
CA LEU A 8 -26.68 -2.32 12.09
C LEU A 8 -25.88 -2.35 13.39
N ASN A 9 -26.52 -2.29 14.56
CA ASN A 9 -25.82 -2.44 15.84
C ASN A 9 -25.16 -3.84 15.97
N LEU A 10 -25.65 -4.84 15.24
CA LEU A 10 -25.01 -6.16 15.22
C LEU A 10 -23.65 -6.14 14.51
N VAL A 11 -23.37 -5.20 13.61
CA VAL A 11 -22.05 -5.09 12.95
C VAL A 11 -21.00 -4.66 13.96
N VAL A 12 -21.34 -3.69 14.84
CA VAL A 12 -20.45 -3.22 15.91
C VAL A 12 -20.22 -4.36 16.94
N ALA A 13 -21.28 -5.08 17.31
CA ALA A 13 -21.17 -6.22 18.21
C ALA A 13 -20.34 -7.36 17.60
N LEU A 14 -20.51 -7.62 16.29
CA LEU A 14 -19.76 -8.65 15.56
C LEU A 14 -18.27 -8.32 15.56
N ARG A 15 -17.88 -7.08 15.19
CA ARG A 15 -16.49 -6.63 15.24
C ARG A 15 -15.86 -6.87 16.61
N ALA A 16 -16.52 -6.41 17.68
CA ALA A 16 -16.02 -6.57 19.05
C ALA A 16 -15.86 -8.05 19.44
N LEU A 17 -16.81 -8.91 19.07
CA LEU A 17 -16.75 -10.35 19.36
C LEU A 17 -15.58 -11.04 18.63
N LEU A 18 -15.36 -10.71 17.36
CA LEU A 18 -14.31 -11.32 16.55
C LEU A 18 -12.91 -10.87 17.00
N GLU A 19 -12.74 -9.59 17.36
CA GLU A 19 -11.47 -9.04 17.86
C GLU A 19 -11.15 -9.57 19.27
N GLU A 20 -12.11 -9.52 20.19
CA GLU A 20 -11.90 -9.90 21.60
C GLU A 20 -11.92 -11.43 21.84
N ARG A 21 -12.57 -12.19 20.97
CA ARG A 21 -12.80 -13.64 21.14
C ARG A 21 -13.33 -13.99 22.53
N ASN A 22 -14.05 -13.07 23.13
CA ASN A 22 -14.58 -13.15 24.48
C ASN A 22 -15.83 -12.31 24.62
N VAL A 23 -16.97 -12.93 24.97
CA VAL A 23 -18.27 -12.26 25.02
C VAL A 23 -18.32 -11.16 26.08
N THR A 24 -17.68 -11.37 27.22
CA THR A 24 -17.68 -10.38 28.32
C THR A 24 -16.84 -9.16 27.94
N ARG A 25 -15.63 -9.36 27.45
CA ARG A 25 -14.76 -8.25 27.01
C ARG A 25 -15.37 -7.50 25.82
N ALA A 26 -15.93 -8.22 24.84
CA ALA A 26 -16.62 -7.61 23.72
C ALA A 26 -17.80 -6.72 24.20
N GLY A 27 -18.59 -7.19 25.17
CA GLY A 27 -19.67 -6.40 25.78
C GLY A 27 -19.13 -5.11 26.42
N GLN A 28 -18.12 -5.23 27.27
CA GLN A 28 -17.48 -4.07 27.94
C GLN A 28 -16.98 -3.03 26.94
N ARG A 29 -16.37 -3.47 25.83
CA ARG A 29 -15.81 -2.59 24.81
C ARG A 29 -16.86 -1.75 24.09
N VAL A 30 -18.06 -2.30 23.85
CA VAL A 30 -19.15 -1.60 23.15
C VAL A 30 -20.27 -1.10 24.05
N GLY A 31 -20.07 -1.14 25.36
CA GLY A 31 -21.05 -0.65 26.34
C GLY A 31 -22.29 -1.53 26.49
N LEU A 32 -22.21 -2.84 26.15
CA LEU A 32 -23.28 -3.81 26.31
C LEU A 32 -23.06 -4.70 27.51
N SER A 33 -24.15 -5.05 28.19
CA SER A 33 -24.10 -6.09 29.22
C SER A 33 -23.78 -7.46 28.62
N GLN A 34 -23.17 -8.35 29.42
CA GLN A 34 -22.84 -9.71 28.98
C GLN A 34 -24.07 -10.49 28.46
N PRO A 35 -25.28 -10.43 29.06
CA PRO A 35 -26.48 -11.03 28.48
C PRO A 35 -26.86 -10.44 27.11
N ALA A 36 -26.75 -9.11 26.96
CA ALA A 36 -27.05 -8.46 25.69
C ALA A 36 -26.07 -8.86 24.59
N MET A 37 -24.78 -8.93 24.91
CA MET A 37 -23.75 -9.39 23.96
C MET A 37 -23.92 -10.88 23.61
N SER A 38 -24.30 -11.74 24.56
CA SER A 38 -24.63 -13.13 24.30
C SER A 38 -25.85 -13.28 23.37
N ALA A 39 -26.88 -12.45 23.56
CA ALA A 39 -28.03 -12.41 22.67
C ALA A 39 -27.65 -11.93 21.25
N ALA A 40 -26.77 -10.93 21.14
CA ALA A 40 -26.23 -10.47 19.86
C ALA A 40 -25.47 -11.61 19.14
N LEU A 41 -24.59 -12.32 19.84
CA LEU A 41 -23.87 -13.48 19.27
C LEU A 41 -24.84 -14.57 18.79
N ALA A 42 -25.88 -14.90 19.57
CA ALA A 42 -26.87 -15.88 19.15
C ALA A 42 -27.63 -15.45 17.89
N ARG A 43 -27.94 -14.15 17.72
CA ARG A 43 -28.55 -13.61 16.51
C ARG A 43 -27.62 -13.70 15.31
N LEU A 44 -26.33 -13.36 15.51
CA LEU A 44 -25.30 -13.44 14.47
C LEU A 44 -25.08 -14.89 14.01
N ARG A 45 -24.98 -15.85 14.94
CA ARG A 45 -24.87 -17.28 14.62
C ARG A 45 -26.04 -17.75 13.76
N ARG A 46 -27.25 -17.36 14.13
CA ARG A 46 -28.45 -17.71 13.35
C ARG A 46 -28.45 -17.07 11.96
N HIS A 47 -27.96 -15.83 11.86
CA HIS A 47 -27.89 -15.11 10.59
C HIS A 47 -26.90 -15.74 9.62
N PHE A 48 -25.70 -16.07 10.10
CA PHE A 48 -24.62 -16.63 9.29
C PHE A 48 -24.66 -18.16 9.16
N GLY A 49 -25.45 -18.85 9.99
CA GLY A 49 -25.46 -20.33 10.05
C GLY A 49 -24.10 -20.89 10.53
N ASP A 50 -23.35 -20.12 11.30
CA ASP A 50 -21.99 -20.45 11.74
C ASP A 50 -21.79 -20.01 13.19
N GLU A 51 -20.96 -20.75 13.93
CA GLU A 51 -20.66 -20.47 15.34
C GLU A 51 -19.83 -19.19 15.52
N LEU A 52 -19.11 -18.74 14.52
CA LEU A 52 -18.22 -17.56 14.47
C LEU A 52 -17.05 -17.65 15.46
N LEU A 53 -17.34 -18.14 16.68
CA LEU A 53 -16.41 -18.37 17.77
C LEU A 53 -16.58 -19.82 18.23
N ALA A 54 -15.64 -20.70 17.89
CA ALA A 54 -15.57 -22.07 18.31
C ALA A 54 -14.85 -22.19 19.68
N ARG A 55 -15.36 -23.02 20.58
CA ARG A 55 -14.72 -23.24 21.88
C ARG A 55 -13.60 -24.27 21.74
N VAL A 56 -12.37 -23.86 22.06
CA VAL A 56 -11.19 -24.72 22.07
C VAL A 56 -10.62 -24.72 23.49
N GLY A 57 -10.94 -25.73 24.25
CA GLY A 57 -10.58 -25.82 25.68
C GLY A 57 -11.23 -24.70 26.51
N ALA A 58 -10.40 -23.85 27.12
CA ALA A 58 -10.82 -22.70 27.92
C ALA A 58 -10.98 -21.40 27.12
N HIS A 59 -10.65 -21.38 25.81
CA HIS A 59 -10.63 -20.20 24.97
C HIS A 59 -11.60 -20.30 23.79
N TYR A 60 -11.90 -19.19 23.17
CA TYR A 60 -12.60 -19.13 21.89
C TYR A 60 -11.62 -18.82 20.76
N GLU A 61 -11.79 -19.52 19.64
CA GLU A 61 -11.08 -19.26 18.39
C GLU A 61 -12.08 -18.92 17.30
N LEU A 62 -11.62 -18.19 16.29
CA LEU A 62 -12.46 -17.84 15.14
C LEU A 62 -12.69 -19.08 14.27
N THR A 63 -13.92 -19.24 13.79
CA THR A 63 -14.18 -20.17 12.68
C THR A 63 -13.57 -19.62 11.39
N ALA A 64 -13.51 -20.42 10.33
CA ALA A 64 -13.06 -19.96 9.03
C ALA A 64 -13.88 -18.75 8.53
N LEU A 65 -15.21 -18.77 8.75
CA LEU A 65 -16.09 -17.64 8.43
C LEU A 65 -15.82 -16.45 9.36
N GLY A 66 -15.60 -16.69 10.67
CA GLY A 66 -15.23 -15.65 11.62
C GLY A 66 -13.97 -14.91 11.23
N GLN A 67 -12.96 -15.63 10.72
CA GLN A 67 -11.72 -15.03 10.22
C GLN A 67 -11.97 -14.11 9.00
N VAL A 68 -12.78 -14.54 8.03
CA VAL A 68 -13.16 -13.73 6.86
C VAL A 68 -13.97 -12.50 7.28
N LEU A 69 -14.86 -12.64 8.25
CA LEU A 69 -15.70 -11.54 8.72
C LEU A 69 -14.94 -10.52 9.57
N LEU A 70 -13.82 -10.89 10.18
CA LEU A 70 -13.01 -9.97 10.99
C LEU A 70 -12.59 -8.75 10.18
N ASP A 71 -11.98 -8.95 9.00
CA ASP A 71 -11.53 -7.87 8.13
C ASP A 71 -12.71 -7.09 7.52
N ARG A 72 -13.76 -7.81 7.10
CA ARG A 72 -14.95 -7.19 6.50
C ARG A 72 -15.74 -6.32 7.47
N THR A 73 -15.85 -6.73 8.74
CA THR A 73 -16.53 -5.92 9.76
C THR A 73 -15.73 -4.70 10.17
N ALA A 74 -14.40 -4.79 10.20
CA ALA A 74 -13.54 -3.63 10.42
C ALA A 74 -13.78 -2.56 9.35
N THR A 75 -13.73 -2.95 8.08
CA THR A 75 -14.03 -2.06 6.94
C THR A 75 -15.44 -1.47 7.01
N ALA A 76 -16.45 -2.30 7.31
CA ALA A 76 -17.84 -1.82 7.40
C ALA A 76 -18.04 -0.80 8.52
N CYS A 77 -17.43 -1.02 9.70
CA CYS A 77 -17.47 -0.06 10.81
C CYS A 77 -16.78 1.26 10.43
N GLU A 78 -15.61 1.21 9.79
CA GLU A 78 -14.92 2.41 9.33
C GLU A 78 -15.74 3.24 8.34
N VAL A 79 -16.45 2.58 7.41
CA VAL A 79 -17.36 3.27 6.48
C VAL A 79 -18.55 3.89 7.20
N MET A 80 -19.15 3.20 8.18
CA MET A 80 -20.24 3.75 8.99
C MET A 80 -19.75 4.92 9.86
N GLU A 81 -18.61 4.79 10.52
CA GLU A 81 -18.01 5.89 11.31
C GLU A 81 -17.79 7.12 10.43
N ARG A 82 -17.27 6.97 9.21
CA ARG A 82 -17.11 8.07 8.25
C ARG A 82 -18.44 8.71 7.86
N LEU A 83 -19.48 7.89 7.62
CA LEU A 83 -20.81 8.40 7.28
C LEU A 83 -21.35 9.32 8.38
N PHE A 84 -21.24 8.91 9.64
CA PHE A 84 -21.75 9.70 10.78
C PHE A 84 -20.78 10.81 11.23
N ALA A 85 -19.50 10.70 10.94
CA ALA A 85 -18.50 11.72 11.18
C ALA A 85 -18.43 12.78 10.06
N SER A 86 -19.20 12.61 8.96
CA SER A 86 -19.20 13.56 7.84
C SER A 86 -19.60 14.96 8.33
N GLN A 87 -18.61 15.82 8.53
CA GLN A 87 -18.82 17.24 8.81
C GLN A 87 -18.74 18.02 7.50
N ALA A 88 -19.53 19.10 7.40
CA ALA A 88 -19.52 19.98 6.23
C ALA A 88 -18.21 20.78 6.09
N THR A 89 -17.40 20.85 7.13
CA THR A 89 -16.14 21.59 7.19
C THR A 89 -15.05 20.71 7.77
N PHE A 90 -13.91 20.66 7.10
CA PHE A 90 -12.69 20.00 7.57
C PHE A 90 -11.72 21.08 8.09
N ASP A 91 -11.21 20.88 9.30
CA ASP A 91 -10.18 21.71 9.89
C ASP A 91 -8.95 20.85 10.24
N PRO A 92 -7.85 20.96 9.47
CA PRO A 92 -6.64 20.19 9.71
C PRO A 92 -6.09 20.29 11.13
N GLY A 93 -6.22 21.46 11.75
CA GLY A 93 -5.66 21.72 13.08
C GLY A 93 -6.34 20.95 14.21
N SER A 94 -7.62 20.58 14.05
CA SER A 94 -8.40 19.88 15.06
C SER A 94 -8.72 18.42 14.73
N GLU A 95 -8.42 17.98 13.51
CA GLU A 95 -8.73 16.63 13.03
C GLU A 95 -7.83 15.55 13.65
N THR A 96 -8.42 14.41 14.02
CA THR A 96 -7.70 13.29 14.65
C THR A 96 -7.79 11.98 13.86
N ARG A 97 -8.27 12.05 12.61
CA ARG A 97 -8.47 10.90 11.72
C ARG A 97 -7.16 10.17 11.42
N ALA A 98 -7.27 8.87 11.17
CA ALA A 98 -6.20 8.07 10.60
C ALA A 98 -6.48 7.82 9.12
N PHE A 99 -5.50 8.10 8.25
CA PHE A 99 -5.54 7.73 6.83
C PHE A 99 -4.72 6.46 6.60
N LYS A 100 -5.34 5.46 5.98
CA LYS A 100 -4.70 4.22 5.59
C LYS A 100 -4.35 4.26 4.11
N ILE A 101 -3.07 4.25 3.80
CA ILE A 101 -2.53 4.33 2.44
C ILE A 101 -1.77 3.04 2.14
N VAL A 102 -2.15 2.37 1.06
CA VAL A 102 -1.42 1.22 0.55
C VAL A 102 -0.31 1.72 -0.39
N ALA A 103 0.90 1.24 -0.24
CA ALA A 103 2.05 1.69 -1.01
C ALA A 103 3.16 0.64 -1.04
N SER A 104 4.01 0.67 -2.05
CA SER A 104 5.30 -0.02 -2.01
C SER A 104 6.25 0.68 -1.04
N ASP A 105 7.23 -0.04 -0.52
CA ASP A 105 8.30 0.54 0.30
C ASP A 105 9.06 1.65 -0.44
N TYR A 106 9.24 1.54 -1.76
CA TYR A 106 9.76 2.61 -2.60
C TYR A 106 8.91 3.89 -2.49
N ALA A 107 7.61 3.79 -2.69
CA ALA A 107 6.73 4.96 -2.64
C ALA A 107 6.68 5.58 -1.23
N VAL A 108 6.75 4.75 -0.19
CA VAL A 108 6.86 5.24 1.20
C VAL A 108 8.18 5.98 1.42
N ALA A 109 9.32 5.43 0.96
CA ALA A 109 10.63 6.06 1.16
C ALA A 109 10.77 7.40 0.42
N VAL A 110 10.25 7.50 -0.81
CA VAL A 110 10.42 8.70 -1.65
C VAL A 110 9.34 9.74 -1.37
N PHE A 111 8.08 9.32 -1.24
CA PHE A 111 6.93 10.21 -1.12
C PHE A 111 6.34 10.22 0.29
N GLY A 112 6.17 9.03 0.89
CA GLY A 112 5.49 8.88 2.18
C GLY A 112 6.20 9.60 3.32
N THR A 113 7.52 9.68 3.31
CA THR A 113 8.34 10.41 4.30
C THR A 113 8.05 11.91 4.25
N GLU A 114 7.99 12.49 3.05
CA GLU A 114 7.72 13.91 2.86
C GLU A 114 6.24 14.24 3.14
N LEU A 115 5.32 13.38 2.71
CA LEU A 115 3.91 13.51 3.08
C LEU A 115 3.72 13.49 4.60
N ALA A 116 4.40 12.58 5.31
CA ALA A 116 4.31 12.49 6.76
C ALA A 116 4.85 13.75 7.45
N ARG A 117 5.93 14.35 6.92
CA ARG A 117 6.47 15.61 7.44
C ARG A 117 5.47 16.75 7.31
N VAL A 118 4.89 16.93 6.11
CA VAL A 118 3.91 17.99 5.85
C VAL A 118 2.64 17.79 6.68
N VAL A 119 2.14 16.56 6.76
CA VAL A 119 0.95 16.25 7.58
C VAL A 119 1.22 16.53 9.06
N HIS A 120 2.41 16.22 9.58
CA HIS A 120 2.78 16.54 10.96
C HIS A 120 2.76 18.06 11.24
N GLU A 121 3.21 18.86 10.29
CA GLU A 121 3.25 20.33 10.42
C GLU A 121 1.87 20.98 10.31
N GLU A 122 1.05 20.51 9.37
CA GLU A 122 -0.24 21.15 9.05
C GLU A 122 -1.43 20.57 9.83
N ALA A 123 -1.36 19.30 10.24
CA ALA A 123 -2.44 18.55 10.86
C ALA A 123 -1.89 17.54 11.89
N PRO A 124 -1.35 18.00 13.03
CA PRO A 124 -0.61 17.16 13.97
C PRO A 124 -1.46 16.07 14.65
N GLY A 125 -2.79 16.18 14.61
CA GLY A 125 -3.71 15.16 15.11
C GLY A 125 -3.96 14.02 14.12
N ILE A 126 -3.66 14.21 12.83
CA ILE A 126 -3.85 13.20 11.79
C ILE A 126 -2.76 12.14 11.88
N ARG A 127 -3.16 10.89 11.67
CA ARG A 127 -2.25 9.75 11.62
C ARG A 127 -2.20 9.16 10.21
N LEU A 128 -1.01 8.93 9.69
CA LEU A 128 -0.80 8.17 8.46
C LEU A 128 -0.42 6.74 8.79
N ARG A 129 -1.08 5.79 8.14
CA ARG A 129 -0.77 4.36 8.24
C ARG A 129 -0.45 3.83 6.84
N PHE A 130 0.82 3.61 6.57
CA PHE A 130 1.25 2.94 5.35
C PHE A 130 1.20 1.43 5.54
N THR A 131 0.67 0.74 4.53
CA THR A 131 0.66 -0.72 4.45
C THR A 131 1.22 -1.15 3.10
N GLN A 132 1.94 -2.27 3.07
CA GLN A 132 2.53 -2.77 1.83
C GLN A 132 1.47 -3.13 0.80
N THR A 133 1.80 -2.89 -0.47
CA THR A 133 0.96 -3.30 -1.59
C THR A 133 0.81 -4.83 -1.59
N PRO A 134 -0.42 -5.36 -1.42
CA PRO A 134 -0.61 -6.80 -1.35
C PRO A 134 -0.42 -7.45 -2.72
N PRO A 135 -0.05 -8.75 -2.77
CA PRO A 135 -0.18 -9.54 -3.97
C PRO A 135 -1.61 -9.48 -4.51
N GLY A 136 -1.76 -9.46 -5.84
CA GLY A 136 -3.08 -9.41 -6.48
C GLY A 136 -3.78 -8.04 -6.42
N VAL A 137 -3.07 -6.95 -6.10
CA VAL A 137 -3.64 -5.59 -6.07
C VAL A 137 -4.37 -5.21 -7.36
N ALA A 138 -3.89 -5.68 -8.51
CA ALA A 138 -4.52 -5.42 -9.80
C ALA A 138 -5.78 -6.27 -10.04
N ASP A 139 -5.92 -7.41 -9.35
CA ASP A 139 -7.04 -8.35 -9.54
C ASP A 139 -8.30 -7.90 -8.78
N ASP A 140 -8.14 -7.26 -7.62
CA ASP A 140 -9.26 -6.78 -6.78
C ASP A 140 -9.00 -5.38 -6.21
N THR A 141 -8.68 -4.45 -7.10
CA THR A 141 -8.44 -3.04 -6.75
C THR A 141 -9.66 -2.40 -6.09
N ALA A 142 -10.87 -2.76 -6.51
CA ALA A 142 -12.09 -2.19 -5.94
C ALA A 142 -12.27 -2.53 -4.45
N ALA A 143 -12.08 -3.79 -4.07
CA ALA A 143 -12.16 -4.20 -2.67
C ALA A 143 -11.06 -3.54 -1.83
N LEU A 144 -9.83 -3.47 -2.36
CA LEU A 144 -8.72 -2.81 -1.67
C LEU A 144 -9.03 -1.33 -1.42
N LEU A 145 -9.43 -0.58 -2.45
CA LEU A 145 -9.69 0.85 -2.36
C LEU A 145 -10.93 1.16 -1.51
N SER A 146 -11.92 0.26 -1.44
CA SER A 146 -13.08 0.45 -0.56
C SER A 146 -12.73 0.40 0.92
N GLY A 147 -11.64 -0.29 1.28
CA GLY A 147 -11.15 -0.47 2.67
C GLY A 147 -9.95 0.40 3.03
N THR A 148 -9.55 1.32 2.14
CA THR A 148 -8.39 2.18 2.35
C THR A 148 -8.69 3.60 1.90
N ASP A 149 -7.90 4.56 2.37
CA ASP A 149 -8.03 5.96 1.94
C ASP A 149 -7.23 6.25 0.68
N GLY A 150 -6.31 5.37 0.28
CA GLY A 150 -5.57 5.54 -0.97
C GLY A 150 -4.61 4.41 -1.27
N LEU A 151 -4.24 4.34 -2.54
CA LEU A 151 -3.24 3.44 -3.07
C LEU A 151 -2.22 4.27 -3.87
N LEU A 152 -0.95 4.23 -3.47
CA LEU A 152 0.15 4.75 -4.27
C LEU A 152 0.56 3.68 -5.28
N MET A 153 0.34 3.97 -6.57
CA MET A 153 0.59 3.02 -7.64
C MET A 153 0.85 3.78 -8.95
N PRO A 154 1.86 3.42 -9.73
CA PRO A 154 2.10 4.07 -11.00
C PRO A 154 0.98 3.80 -12.01
N HIS A 155 0.76 4.77 -12.91
CA HIS A 155 -0.11 4.58 -14.06
C HIS A 155 0.29 3.36 -14.90
N GLY A 156 -0.69 2.76 -15.56
CA GLY A 156 -0.51 1.58 -16.41
C GLY A 156 -0.55 0.24 -15.67
N VAL A 157 -0.83 0.23 -14.36
CA VAL A 157 -1.09 -0.99 -13.57
C VAL A 157 -2.58 -1.16 -13.32
N ILE A 158 -3.24 -0.11 -12.88
CA ILE A 158 -4.69 -0.07 -12.64
C ILE A 158 -5.33 1.06 -13.45
N SER A 159 -6.64 0.98 -13.65
CA SER A 159 -7.49 1.97 -14.32
C SER A 159 -8.85 2.06 -13.63
N ASP A 160 -9.75 2.88 -14.16
CA ASP A 160 -11.17 2.97 -13.78
C ASP A 160 -11.43 3.53 -12.37
N PHE A 161 -10.42 4.08 -11.72
CA PHE A 161 -10.54 4.78 -10.44
C PHE A 161 -10.05 6.23 -10.56
N PRO A 162 -10.62 7.15 -9.77
CA PRO A 162 -10.08 8.50 -9.71
C PRO A 162 -8.65 8.47 -9.13
N ALA A 163 -7.81 9.34 -9.69
CA ALA A 163 -6.43 9.46 -9.30
C ALA A 163 -5.96 10.92 -9.30
N THR A 164 -4.91 11.19 -8.57
CA THR A 164 -4.13 12.43 -8.60
C THR A 164 -2.68 12.08 -8.89
N ASP A 165 -2.12 12.70 -9.93
CA ASP A 165 -0.71 12.55 -10.27
C ASP A 165 0.16 13.19 -9.19
N LEU A 166 1.25 12.51 -8.85
CA LEU A 166 2.16 12.95 -7.80
C LEU A 166 3.49 13.41 -8.39
N TYR A 167 4.28 12.50 -8.91
CA TYR A 167 5.59 12.78 -9.48
C TYR A 167 5.97 11.77 -10.56
N GLU A 168 6.96 12.13 -11.37
CA GLU A 168 7.62 11.22 -12.29
C GLU A 168 8.96 10.76 -11.73
N ASP A 169 9.31 9.51 -12.04
CA ASP A 169 10.63 8.93 -11.79
C ASP A 169 11.09 8.17 -13.05
N ARG A 170 12.36 7.83 -13.10
CA ARG A 170 12.97 7.06 -14.17
C ARG A 170 13.58 5.78 -13.65
N TRP A 171 13.81 4.85 -14.54
CA TRP A 171 14.43 3.58 -14.22
C TRP A 171 15.94 3.66 -14.42
N VAL A 172 16.68 2.99 -13.53
CA VAL A 172 18.13 2.83 -13.59
C VAL A 172 18.50 1.42 -13.19
N PHE A 173 19.69 0.99 -13.56
CA PHE A 173 20.25 -0.25 -13.07
C PHE A 173 21.18 -0.02 -11.89
N LEU A 174 21.13 -0.94 -10.94
CA LEU A 174 22.15 -1.10 -9.90
C LEU A 174 23.10 -2.23 -10.30
N VAL A 175 24.39 -1.99 -10.11
CA VAL A 175 25.48 -2.97 -10.23
C VAL A 175 26.42 -2.79 -9.05
N ALA A 176 27.13 -3.85 -8.64
CA ALA A 176 28.16 -3.73 -7.62
C ALA A 176 29.29 -2.78 -8.07
N ASP A 177 29.86 -2.01 -7.15
CA ASP A 177 30.98 -1.09 -7.45
C ASP A 177 32.18 -1.82 -8.07
N ASP A 178 32.45 -3.02 -7.56
CA ASP A 178 33.54 -3.92 -7.99
C ASP A 178 33.11 -4.93 -9.06
N HIS A 179 32.01 -4.69 -9.77
CA HIS A 179 31.51 -5.64 -10.77
C HIS A 179 32.53 -5.93 -11.88
N PRO A 180 33.00 -7.19 -12.04
CA PRO A 180 34.19 -7.51 -12.84
C PRO A 180 34.02 -7.34 -14.36
N GLY A 181 32.81 -7.21 -14.85
CA GLY A 181 32.52 -7.15 -16.28
C GLY A 181 31.77 -5.88 -16.71
N ILE A 182 31.39 -5.01 -15.80
CA ILE A 182 30.69 -3.76 -16.08
C ILE A 182 31.51 -2.61 -15.52
N VAL A 183 31.87 -1.66 -16.38
CA VAL A 183 32.62 -0.45 -15.96
C VAL A 183 31.67 0.75 -15.92
N ASP A 184 31.22 1.26 -17.05
CA ASP A 184 30.44 2.50 -17.09
C ASP A 184 29.06 2.36 -17.72
N ARG A 185 28.78 1.27 -18.42
CA ARG A 185 27.53 1.05 -19.14
C ARG A 185 27.15 -0.42 -19.23
N LEU A 186 25.85 -0.64 -19.30
CA LEU A 186 25.28 -1.94 -19.68
C LEU A 186 24.95 -1.95 -21.18
N THR A 187 25.00 -3.11 -21.78
CA THR A 187 24.47 -3.37 -23.12
C THR A 187 23.19 -4.18 -23.03
N ARG A 188 22.41 -4.24 -24.12
CA ARG A 188 21.22 -5.11 -24.16
C ARG A 188 21.58 -6.59 -24.01
N GLU A 189 22.74 -6.99 -24.51
CA GLU A 189 23.26 -8.36 -24.36
C GLU A 189 23.54 -8.68 -22.88
N ASP A 190 24.11 -7.72 -22.13
CA ASP A 190 24.35 -7.89 -20.70
C ASP A 190 23.07 -8.13 -19.93
N LEU A 191 21.97 -7.47 -20.31
CA LEU A 191 20.68 -7.64 -19.66
C LEU A 191 20.12 -9.07 -19.80
N GLY A 192 20.36 -9.74 -20.93
CA GLY A 192 19.97 -11.15 -21.11
C GLY A 192 20.93 -12.15 -20.49
N ARG A 193 22.21 -11.76 -20.30
CA ARG A 193 23.28 -12.65 -19.84
C ARG A 193 23.52 -12.61 -18.33
N LEU A 194 23.47 -11.44 -17.74
CA LEU A 194 23.77 -11.26 -16.32
C LEU A 194 22.63 -11.80 -15.44
N PRO A 195 22.94 -12.25 -14.22
CA PRO A 195 21.92 -12.63 -13.27
C PRO A 195 21.23 -11.40 -12.69
N TRP A 196 19.94 -11.54 -12.37
CA TRP A 196 19.12 -10.46 -11.84
C TRP A 196 18.66 -10.73 -10.42
N VAL A 197 18.56 -9.64 -9.66
CA VAL A 197 17.68 -9.53 -8.49
C VAL A 197 16.45 -8.73 -8.93
N THR A 198 15.26 -9.25 -8.66
CA THR A 198 14.01 -8.61 -9.08
C THR A 198 13.07 -8.39 -7.89
N TYR A 199 12.31 -7.31 -7.96
CA TYR A 199 11.14 -7.14 -7.10
C TYR A 199 10.02 -8.06 -7.57
N GLN A 200 9.53 -8.92 -6.68
CA GLN A 200 8.46 -9.86 -6.98
C GLN A 200 7.12 -9.11 -7.14
N ARG A 201 6.44 -9.34 -8.25
CA ARG A 201 5.14 -8.75 -8.58
C ARG A 201 4.20 -9.83 -9.06
N THR A 202 2.92 -9.59 -8.83
CA THR A 202 1.83 -10.40 -9.40
C THR A 202 1.18 -9.74 -10.60
N TYR A 203 1.69 -8.57 -11.03
CA TYR A 203 1.22 -7.80 -12.18
C TYR A 203 2.39 -7.34 -13.05
N ASP A 204 2.13 -7.14 -14.34
CA ASP A 204 3.13 -6.64 -15.29
C ASP A 204 3.21 -5.11 -15.21
N ALA A 205 4.19 -4.60 -14.49
CA ALA A 205 4.49 -3.17 -14.51
C ALA A 205 4.97 -2.72 -15.91
N PRO A 206 4.72 -1.46 -16.31
CA PRO A 206 5.12 -0.95 -17.63
C PRO A 206 6.58 -1.22 -18.00
N ALA A 207 7.51 -1.08 -17.05
CA ALA A 207 8.93 -1.36 -17.27
C ALA A 207 9.22 -2.84 -17.57
N VAL A 208 8.49 -3.77 -16.91
CA VAL A 208 8.65 -5.21 -17.17
C VAL A 208 8.09 -5.58 -18.54
N ARG A 209 6.91 -5.04 -18.90
CA ARG A 209 6.36 -5.21 -20.25
C ARG A 209 7.31 -4.69 -21.33
N GLN A 210 7.98 -3.55 -21.07
CA GLN A 210 8.95 -2.99 -21.99
C GLN A 210 10.14 -3.92 -22.21
N LEU A 211 10.68 -4.57 -21.16
CA LEU A 211 11.75 -5.57 -21.31
C LEU A 211 11.32 -6.69 -22.24
N GLY A 212 10.11 -7.24 -22.05
CA GLY A 212 9.55 -8.26 -22.94
C GLY A 212 9.41 -7.80 -24.39
N MET A 213 8.93 -6.57 -24.63
CA MET A 213 8.85 -5.98 -25.98
C MET A 213 10.22 -5.78 -26.64
N LEU A 214 11.27 -5.58 -25.84
CA LEU A 214 12.66 -5.47 -26.32
C LEU A 214 13.33 -6.84 -26.50
N GLY A 215 12.62 -7.95 -26.25
CA GLY A 215 13.16 -9.30 -26.30
C GLY A 215 14.18 -9.60 -25.20
N ILE A 216 14.12 -8.85 -24.09
CA ILE A 216 15.00 -9.04 -22.95
C ILE A 216 14.29 -9.92 -21.93
N GLU A 217 14.80 -11.14 -21.73
CA GLU A 217 14.32 -12.06 -20.70
C GLU A 217 15.31 -12.07 -19.53
N PRO A 218 14.97 -11.47 -18.39
CA PRO A 218 15.85 -11.43 -17.22
C PRO A 218 16.14 -12.83 -16.68
N ARG A 219 17.41 -13.14 -16.50
CA ARG A 219 17.84 -14.36 -15.81
C ARG A 219 17.73 -14.14 -14.30
N VAL A 220 16.54 -14.33 -13.75
CA VAL A 220 16.26 -14.08 -12.34
C VAL A 220 16.93 -15.14 -11.47
N GLU A 221 17.83 -14.72 -10.58
CA GLU A 221 18.44 -15.58 -9.54
C GLU A 221 17.80 -15.36 -8.17
N VAL A 222 17.35 -14.14 -7.89
CA VAL A 222 16.75 -13.78 -6.61
C VAL A 222 15.52 -12.90 -6.84
N SER A 223 14.44 -13.21 -6.15
CA SER A 223 13.23 -12.39 -6.13
C SER A 223 12.92 -11.98 -4.69
N VAL A 224 12.57 -10.72 -4.49
CA VAL A 224 12.20 -10.15 -3.18
C VAL A 224 10.94 -9.31 -3.30
N ASP A 225 10.22 -9.13 -2.20
CA ASP A 225 9.02 -8.32 -2.07
C ASP A 225 9.28 -6.92 -1.47
N SER A 226 10.54 -6.50 -1.44
CA SER A 226 10.99 -5.20 -0.95
C SER A 226 12.03 -4.62 -1.91
N PHE A 227 11.78 -3.39 -2.38
CA PHE A 227 12.73 -2.64 -3.20
C PHE A 227 14.01 -2.29 -2.42
N HIS A 228 13.89 -2.07 -1.10
CA HIS A 228 15.02 -1.72 -0.24
C HIS A 228 16.08 -2.83 -0.14
N LEU A 229 15.70 -4.08 -0.41
CA LEU A 229 16.64 -5.20 -0.38
C LEU A 229 17.45 -5.34 -1.69
N LEU A 230 17.01 -4.73 -2.80
CA LEU A 230 17.68 -4.88 -4.08
C LEU A 230 19.15 -4.43 -4.05
N PRO A 231 19.53 -3.24 -3.51
CA PRO A 231 20.92 -2.82 -3.42
C PRO A 231 21.79 -3.78 -2.61
N LEU A 232 21.27 -4.31 -1.49
CA LEU A 232 21.99 -5.24 -0.61
C LEU A 232 22.26 -6.58 -1.28
N LEU A 233 21.38 -7.02 -2.19
CA LEU A 233 21.50 -8.29 -2.90
C LEU A 233 22.31 -8.17 -4.20
N VAL A 234 22.58 -6.95 -4.64
CA VAL A 234 23.45 -6.62 -5.79
C VAL A 234 24.89 -6.46 -5.36
N GLN A 235 25.16 -5.75 -4.24
CA GLN A 235 26.51 -5.45 -3.78
C GLN A 235 27.39 -6.71 -3.65
N GLY A 236 28.65 -6.63 -4.07
CA GLY A 236 29.61 -7.73 -4.01
C GLY A 236 29.26 -8.94 -4.86
N THR A 237 28.37 -8.80 -5.84
CA THR A 237 27.92 -9.87 -6.71
C THR A 237 28.00 -9.48 -8.18
N ARG A 238 27.69 -10.43 -9.08
CA ARG A 238 27.51 -10.15 -10.53
C ARG A 238 26.06 -9.84 -10.89
N ARG A 239 25.18 -9.72 -9.94
CA ARG A 239 23.77 -9.46 -10.17
C ARG A 239 23.53 -7.99 -10.52
N ILE A 240 22.50 -7.77 -11.31
CA ILE A 240 21.97 -6.44 -11.61
C ILE A 240 20.53 -6.33 -11.11
N ALA A 241 20.07 -5.13 -10.87
CA ALA A 241 18.67 -4.86 -10.52
C ALA A 241 18.18 -3.61 -11.23
N LEU A 242 16.94 -3.65 -11.74
CA LEU A 242 16.24 -2.48 -12.28
C LEU A 242 15.45 -1.82 -11.15
N VAL A 243 15.76 -0.57 -10.85
CA VAL A 243 15.14 0.20 -9.77
C VAL A 243 14.79 1.62 -10.20
N GLN A 244 14.03 2.30 -9.39
CA GLN A 244 13.69 3.71 -9.58
C GLN A 244 14.91 4.58 -9.22
N ALA A 245 15.16 5.63 -10.00
CA ALA A 245 16.35 6.48 -9.81
C ALA A 245 16.34 7.21 -8.46
N ARG A 246 15.16 7.62 -7.96
CA ARG A 246 15.05 8.26 -6.64
C ARG A 246 15.39 7.28 -5.52
N LEU A 247 14.98 6.03 -5.63
CA LEU A 247 15.37 4.99 -4.69
C LEU A 247 16.88 4.74 -4.73
N ALA A 248 17.45 4.62 -5.94
CA ALA A 248 18.88 4.43 -6.11
C ALA A 248 19.69 5.54 -5.42
N ARG A 249 19.27 6.80 -5.51
CA ARG A 249 19.91 7.93 -4.81
C ARG A 249 19.89 7.80 -3.30
N LEU A 250 18.82 7.25 -2.73
CA LEU A 250 18.73 7.06 -1.27
C LEU A 250 19.67 5.95 -0.77
N PHE A 251 19.86 4.91 -1.55
CA PHE A 251 20.55 3.70 -1.10
C PHE A 251 21.98 3.55 -1.63
N ALA A 252 22.32 4.09 -2.81
CA ALA A 252 23.67 3.99 -3.35
C ALA A 252 24.75 4.52 -2.38
N PRO A 253 24.55 5.65 -1.68
CA PRO A 253 25.54 6.13 -0.69
C PRO A 253 25.71 5.23 0.54
N LEU A 254 24.78 4.32 0.77
CA LEU A 254 24.75 3.43 1.95
C LEU A 254 25.22 2.00 1.60
N THR A 255 25.46 1.72 0.33
CA THR A 255 25.77 0.38 -0.18
C THR A 255 26.89 0.46 -1.21
N ALA A 256 27.62 -0.65 -1.40
CA ALA A 256 28.70 -0.72 -2.41
C ALA A 256 28.09 -1.04 -3.81
N VAL A 257 27.23 -0.14 -4.30
CA VAL A 257 26.60 -0.24 -5.63
C VAL A 257 26.68 1.10 -6.34
N ARG A 258 26.75 1.05 -7.65
CA ARG A 258 26.66 2.22 -8.53
C ARG A 258 25.44 2.14 -9.46
N VAL A 259 25.05 3.30 -9.92
CA VAL A 259 23.90 3.50 -10.80
C VAL A 259 24.35 3.55 -12.24
N ILE A 260 23.68 2.80 -13.11
CA ILE A 260 23.94 2.80 -14.55
C ILE A 260 22.63 3.03 -15.31
N GLU A 261 22.71 3.86 -16.35
CA GLU A 261 21.57 4.14 -17.22
C GLU A 261 21.17 2.91 -18.04
N PRO A 262 19.88 2.70 -18.31
CA PRO A 262 19.40 1.64 -19.19
C PRO A 262 19.98 1.79 -20.60
N PRO A 263 20.35 0.68 -21.28
CA PRO A 263 20.81 0.71 -22.68
C PRO A 263 19.64 0.84 -23.68
N TYR A 264 18.55 1.45 -23.26
CA TYR A 264 17.33 1.73 -24.02
C TYR A 264 16.59 2.91 -23.39
N GLU A 265 15.73 3.56 -24.15
CA GLU A 265 14.84 4.59 -23.62
C GLU A 265 13.76 3.93 -22.75
N ALA A 266 13.90 4.09 -21.45
CA ALA A 266 13.00 3.48 -20.49
C ALA A 266 11.68 4.27 -20.38
N VAL A 267 10.55 3.55 -20.31
CA VAL A 267 9.25 4.20 -20.03
C VAL A 267 9.29 4.92 -18.69
N PRO A 268 8.79 6.16 -18.60
CA PRO A 268 8.76 6.86 -17.32
C PRO A 268 7.84 6.15 -16.33
N LEU A 269 8.17 6.25 -15.07
CA LEU A 269 7.29 5.87 -13.97
C LEU A 269 6.53 7.13 -13.54
N ARG A 270 5.20 7.10 -13.66
CA ARG A 270 4.31 8.17 -13.20
C ARG A 270 3.54 7.70 -12.00
N GLU A 271 3.97 8.12 -10.82
CA GLU A 271 3.33 7.75 -9.56
C GLU A 271 2.08 8.56 -9.33
N ALA A 272 1.01 7.89 -8.86
CA ALA A 272 -0.27 8.52 -8.58
C ALA A 272 -0.88 8.00 -7.27
N LEU A 273 -1.70 8.83 -6.64
CA LEU A 273 -2.59 8.45 -5.55
C LEU A 273 -3.96 8.13 -6.13
N TRP A 274 -4.37 6.87 -6.01
CA TRP A 274 -5.67 6.35 -6.43
C TRP A 274 -6.59 6.21 -5.23
N TRP A 275 -7.90 6.42 -5.42
CA TRP A 275 -8.89 6.25 -4.35
C TRP A 275 -10.23 5.70 -4.84
N HIS A 276 -11.02 5.17 -3.91
CA HIS A 276 -12.38 4.74 -4.21
C HIS A 276 -13.30 5.97 -4.40
N PRO A 277 -14.23 5.98 -5.37
CA PRO A 277 -15.15 7.11 -5.59
C PRO A 277 -15.96 7.55 -4.37
N VAL A 278 -16.17 6.67 -3.39
CA VAL A 278 -16.84 7.01 -2.11
C VAL A 278 -16.15 8.15 -1.36
N HIS A 279 -14.84 8.35 -1.56
CA HIS A 279 -14.05 9.41 -0.92
C HIS A 279 -14.04 10.73 -1.71
N THR A 280 -14.65 10.78 -2.90
CA THR A 280 -14.52 11.94 -3.79
C THR A 280 -14.98 13.25 -3.16
N HIS A 281 -16.04 13.20 -2.34
CA HIS A 281 -16.64 14.37 -1.68
C HIS A 281 -16.35 14.44 -0.17
N ASP A 282 -15.50 13.58 0.36
CA ASP A 282 -15.05 13.63 1.76
C ASP A 282 -14.04 14.79 1.93
N ALA A 283 -14.38 15.80 2.73
CA ALA A 283 -13.57 17.01 2.89
C ALA A 283 -12.16 16.73 3.43
N ALA A 284 -12.03 15.77 4.37
CA ALA A 284 -10.73 15.35 4.88
C ALA A 284 -9.91 14.65 3.80
N HIS A 285 -10.55 13.84 2.96
CA HIS A 285 -9.89 13.18 1.85
C HIS A 285 -9.52 14.14 0.72
N ILE A 286 -10.31 15.20 0.48
CA ILE A 286 -9.97 16.27 -0.47
C ILE A 286 -8.67 16.94 -0.01
N TRP A 287 -8.59 17.32 1.27
CA TRP A 287 -7.37 17.88 1.84
C TRP A 287 -6.16 16.94 1.70
N LEU A 288 -6.33 15.64 1.98
CA LEU A 288 -5.26 14.66 1.79
C LEU A 288 -4.74 14.65 0.33
N ARG A 289 -5.65 14.63 -0.66
CA ARG A 289 -5.28 14.61 -2.08
C ARG A 289 -4.57 15.90 -2.51
N GLU A 290 -5.05 17.06 -2.05
CA GLU A 290 -4.44 18.36 -2.34
C GLU A 290 -3.05 18.46 -1.71
N THR A 291 -2.91 17.99 -0.47
CA THR A 291 -1.61 17.91 0.22
C THR A 291 -0.67 16.93 -0.50
N ALA A 292 -1.16 15.75 -0.87
CA ALA A 292 -0.40 14.76 -1.64
C ALA A 292 0.09 15.34 -2.99
N ALA A 293 -0.79 16.01 -3.74
CA ALA A 293 -0.42 16.65 -5.01
C ALA A 293 0.63 17.76 -4.83
N ARG A 294 0.53 18.53 -3.75
CA ARG A 294 1.51 19.59 -3.42
C ARG A 294 2.87 18.97 -3.09
N VAL A 295 2.91 17.94 -2.24
CA VAL A 295 4.13 17.18 -1.92
C VAL A 295 4.73 16.57 -3.18
N GLY A 296 3.90 15.98 -4.05
CA GLY A 296 4.35 15.40 -5.31
C GLY A 296 5.04 16.41 -6.21
N ARG A 297 4.50 17.63 -6.33
CA ARG A 297 5.15 18.73 -7.09
C ARG A 297 6.50 19.13 -6.49
N CYS A 298 6.59 19.25 -5.16
CA CYS A 298 7.89 19.55 -4.52
C CYS A 298 8.93 18.46 -4.79
N ILE A 299 8.53 17.19 -4.86
CA ILE A 299 9.41 16.08 -5.23
C ILE A 299 9.82 16.16 -6.70
N ALA A 300 8.89 16.52 -7.60
CA ALA A 300 9.15 16.66 -9.03
C ALA A 300 10.14 17.79 -9.31
N ASP A 301 9.97 18.95 -8.64
CA ASP A 301 10.81 20.15 -8.77
C ASP A 301 12.16 20.03 -8.03
N GLY A 302 12.30 19.06 -7.14
CA GLY A 302 13.57 18.75 -6.47
C GLY A 302 14.61 18.27 -7.49
N PRO A 303 15.92 18.29 -7.16
CA PRO A 303 16.98 18.00 -8.11
C PRO A 303 16.79 16.63 -8.76
N SER A 304 16.17 16.65 -9.94
CA SER A 304 16.00 15.49 -10.82
C SER A 304 17.27 15.23 -11.64
N ASP A 305 18.24 16.15 -11.58
CA ASP A 305 19.32 16.22 -12.54
C ASP A 305 20.50 15.30 -12.19
N GLY A 306 20.74 14.40 -13.14
CA GLY A 306 21.91 13.54 -13.22
C GLY A 306 23.18 14.29 -13.66
N SER A 307 23.57 15.34 -12.96
CA SER A 307 24.89 15.94 -13.13
C SER A 307 25.65 15.90 -11.81
N GLY A 308 26.26 14.77 -11.54
CA GLY A 308 27.17 14.63 -10.40
C GLY A 308 27.23 13.24 -9.80
N PHE A 309 27.62 12.25 -10.58
CA PHE A 309 28.24 11.01 -10.08
C PHE A 309 29.55 10.81 -10.85
#